data_05cd2533b6d66af17ae68a21bac36747
#
_entry.id   05cd2533b6d66af17ae68a21bac36747
#
_cell.length_a   1.000
_cell.length_b   1.000
_cell.length_c   1.000
_cell.angle_alpha   90.00
_cell.angle_beta   90.00
_cell.angle_gamma   90.00
#
_symmetry.space_group_name_H-M   'P 1'
#
loop_
_entity.id
_entity.type
_entity.pdbx_description
1 polymer ?
#
loop_
_entity_poly.entity_id
_entity_poly.type
_entity_poly.pdbx_seq_one_letter_code
_entity_poly.pdbx_strand_id
1 'polypeptide(L)'
;MRGFVYILLFSVLLVSCTFCTRIVDIDIPPHEPKLVVNSLFTDGQRIRVHLGKTVSAFEYSTPTVQNGLVRLFCNDEEIDTLTFNNDYYYSRINAEQGEKYSVIINVPELESVSSEDIIPEKTLIESYEHRDSIMMDDNNFPVMQFELSFTDRPGPSFYELSIIAQYYVADFENRHPVWFKNISDPVLISTGLLDYNPESLVFTDELFEGKETTIKANYSIQTGEIPLIDGGPEYSYLLFVSLRSISESYYNYIRKQIIYRYNLESNIFTGLPDPVHMYSNINGGYGIFAGYSSDNKTINVVIR
;
A
#
# COMPACT_ATOMS: atom_id res chain seq x y z
N MET A 1 -50.13 -19.64 42.90
CA MET A 1 -48.87 -20.35 43.20
C MET A 1 -48.02 -20.65 41.96
N ARG A 2 -48.54 -21.08 40.82
CA ARG A 2 -47.75 -21.35 39.60
C ARG A 2 -47.01 -20.11 39.01
N GLY A 3 -47.68 -18.95 39.01
CA GLY A 3 -47.04 -17.72 38.46
C GLY A 3 -45.86 -17.22 39.29
N PHE A 4 -45.90 -17.40 40.60
CA PHE A 4 -44.81 -16.98 41.51
C PHE A 4 -43.56 -17.84 41.32
N VAL A 5 -43.75 -19.13 41.02
CA VAL A 5 -42.62 -20.06 40.70
C VAL A 5 -41.93 -19.68 39.41
N TYR A 6 -42.67 -19.25 38.37
CA TYR A 6 -42.05 -18.82 37.09
C TYR A 6 -41.27 -17.50 37.24
N ILE A 7 -41.76 -16.55 38.03
CA ILE A 7 -41.06 -15.29 38.33
C ILE A 7 -39.76 -15.59 39.08
N LEU A 8 -39.81 -16.50 40.06
CA LEU A 8 -38.62 -16.88 40.83
C LEU A 8 -37.56 -17.61 39.95
N LEU A 9 -38.00 -18.50 39.07
CA LEU A 9 -37.12 -19.20 38.09
C LEU A 9 -36.50 -18.21 37.10
N PHE A 10 -37.26 -17.23 36.61
CA PHE A 10 -36.77 -16.21 35.68
C PHE A 10 -35.77 -15.26 36.33
N SER A 11 -35.99 -14.90 37.61
CA SER A 11 -35.04 -14.05 38.36
C SER A 11 -33.75 -14.79 38.69
N VAL A 12 -33.77 -16.09 38.96
CA VAL A 12 -32.56 -16.92 39.16
C VAL A 12 -31.78 -17.08 37.83
N LEU A 13 -32.47 -17.21 36.71
CA LEU A 13 -31.83 -17.27 35.38
C LEU A 13 -31.16 -15.95 35.00
N LEU A 14 -31.77 -14.79 35.34
CA LEU A 14 -31.20 -13.47 35.09
C LEU A 14 -29.93 -13.22 35.93
N VAL A 15 -29.91 -13.68 37.18
CA VAL A 15 -28.74 -13.52 38.08
C VAL A 15 -27.59 -14.42 37.65
N SER A 16 -27.85 -15.59 37.04
CA SER A 16 -26.77 -16.46 36.55
C SER A 16 -26.06 -15.94 35.29
N CYS A 17 -26.65 -14.99 34.55
CA CYS A 17 -26.02 -14.38 33.37
C CYS A 17 -25.03 -13.23 33.69
N THR A 18 -24.94 -12.75 34.89
CA THR A 18 -24.11 -11.58 35.26
C THR A 18 -22.72 -11.93 35.79
N PHE A 19 -22.32 -13.19 35.81
CA PHE A 19 -21.07 -13.63 36.45
C PHE A 19 -19.99 -14.21 35.47
N CYS A 20 -19.99 -13.83 34.21
CA CYS A 20 -19.00 -14.31 33.27
C CYS A 20 -18.01 -13.25 32.74
N THR A 21 -17.54 -12.36 33.60
CA THR A 21 -16.34 -11.57 33.30
C THR A 21 -15.14 -12.18 34.04
N ARG A 22 -14.35 -12.97 33.34
CA ARG A 22 -13.06 -13.41 33.83
C ARG A 22 -12.02 -12.36 33.43
N ILE A 23 -11.51 -11.62 34.41
CA ILE A 23 -10.34 -10.78 34.19
C ILE A 23 -9.18 -11.77 34.02
N VAL A 24 -8.64 -11.85 32.82
CA VAL A 24 -7.39 -12.57 32.53
C VAL A 24 -6.26 -11.56 32.71
N ASP A 25 -5.49 -11.72 33.75
CA ASP A 25 -4.27 -10.93 33.95
C ASP A 25 -3.22 -11.52 32.99
N ILE A 26 -2.93 -10.79 31.92
CA ILE A 26 -1.93 -11.19 30.92
C ILE A 26 -0.61 -10.50 31.32
N ASP A 27 0.34 -11.29 31.76
CA ASP A 27 1.70 -10.81 32.02
C ASP A 27 2.37 -10.53 30.67
N ILE A 28 2.40 -9.24 30.26
CA ILE A 28 3.04 -8.79 29.03
C ILE A 28 4.51 -8.49 29.36
N PRO A 29 5.45 -9.17 28.71
CA PRO A 29 6.86 -8.90 28.95
C PRO A 29 7.21 -7.44 28.61
N PRO A 30 8.21 -6.85 29.30
CA PRO A 30 8.64 -5.48 29.04
C PRO A 30 9.04 -5.33 27.57
N HIS A 31 8.54 -4.24 26.96
CA HIS A 31 8.83 -3.92 25.57
C HIS A 31 10.22 -3.28 25.44
N GLU A 32 11.07 -3.86 24.60
CA GLU A 32 12.33 -3.26 24.19
C GLU A 32 12.12 -2.50 22.88
N PRO A 33 12.20 -1.15 22.87
CA PRO A 33 11.98 -0.36 21.69
C PRO A 33 12.98 -0.66 20.58
N LYS A 34 12.52 -0.85 19.35
CA LYS A 34 13.33 -0.98 18.14
C LYS A 34 13.02 0.14 17.16
N LEU A 35 14.04 0.54 16.38
CA LEU A 35 13.86 1.52 15.32
C LEU A 35 12.94 0.98 14.22
N VAL A 36 12.10 1.88 13.72
CA VAL A 36 11.25 1.68 12.54
C VAL A 36 11.66 2.67 11.47
N VAL A 37 12.07 2.19 10.32
CA VAL A 37 12.55 2.99 9.19
C VAL A 37 11.56 2.87 8.04
N ASN A 38 11.06 4.00 7.53
CA ASN A 38 10.19 4.01 6.37
C ASN A 38 10.71 4.98 5.31
N SER A 39 11.09 4.43 4.17
CA SER A 39 11.56 5.18 3.03
C SER A 39 11.20 4.43 1.74
N LEU A 40 10.40 5.06 0.89
CA LEU A 40 10.26 4.69 -0.50
C LEU A 40 10.88 5.83 -1.32
N PHE A 41 11.86 5.52 -2.14
CA PHE A 41 12.64 6.51 -2.87
C PHE A 41 12.68 6.22 -4.37
N THR A 42 12.79 7.28 -5.17
CA THR A 42 12.75 7.20 -6.63
C THR A 42 13.75 8.15 -7.27
N ASP A 43 14.06 7.88 -8.52
CA ASP A 43 14.94 8.73 -9.34
C ASP A 43 14.44 10.18 -9.45
N GLY A 44 15.37 11.11 -9.53
CA GLY A 44 15.11 12.54 -9.67
C GLY A 44 14.60 13.24 -8.40
N GLN A 45 14.43 12.52 -7.28
CA GLN A 45 13.94 13.06 -6.01
C GLN A 45 14.96 12.86 -4.88
N ARG A 46 14.88 13.72 -3.87
CA ARG A 46 15.64 13.56 -2.63
C ARG A 46 15.16 12.32 -1.89
N ILE A 47 16.09 11.51 -1.41
CA ILE A 47 15.75 10.41 -0.50
C ILE A 47 15.26 11.00 0.81
N ARG A 48 14.10 10.56 1.26
CA ARG A 48 13.51 10.93 2.54
C ARG A 48 13.29 9.70 3.40
N VAL A 49 13.65 9.78 4.67
CA VAL A 49 13.55 8.70 5.64
C VAL A 49 12.73 9.17 6.83
N HIS A 50 11.65 8.46 7.14
CA HIS A 50 10.93 8.63 8.40
C HIS A 50 11.45 7.64 9.42
N LEU A 51 11.77 8.13 10.62
CA LEU A 51 12.19 7.30 11.74
C LEU A 51 11.13 7.32 12.84
N GLY A 52 10.72 6.13 13.24
CA GLY A 52 9.90 5.90 14.41
C GLY A 52 10.55 4.89 15.34
N LYS A 53 9.85 4.53 16.39
CA LYS A 53 10.20 3.39 17.24
C LYS A 53 8.96 2.56 17.55
N THR A 54 9.16 1.27 17.78
CA THR A 54 8.09 0.42 18.27
C THR A 54 7.68 0.85 19.67
N VAL A 55 6.43 0.67 20.00
CA VAL A 55 5.84 1.02 21.30
C VAL A 55 5.19 -0.19 21.94
N SER A 56 4.99 -0.14 23.24
CA SER A 56 4.27 -1.17 23.98
C SER A 56 2.82 -1.29 23.45
N ALA A 57 2.21 -2.47 23.60
CA ALA A 57 0.82 -2.71 23.23
C ALA A 57 -0.20 -1.79 23.91
N PHE A 58 0.20 -1.09 24.97
CA PHE A 58 -0.64 -0.13 25.70
C PHE A 58 -0.39 1.34 25.31
N GLU A 59 0.56 1.60 24.43
CA GLU A 59 0.86 2.95 23.94
C GLU A 59 0.22 3.17 22.58
N TYR A 60 -0.54 4.27 22.46
CA TYR A 60 -1.30 4.57 21.23
C TYR A 60 -0.59 5.51 20.25
N SER A 61 0.58 6.04 20.62
CA SER A 61 1.31 6.97 19.77
C SER A 61 2.69 6.42 19.39
N THR A 62 3.01 6.46 18.10
CA THR A 62 4.34 6.14 17.57
C THR A 62 5.12 7.44 17.40
N PRO A 63 5.99 7.83 18.35
CA PRO A 63 6.72 9.09 18.26
C PRO A 63 7.76 9.05 17.13
N THR A 64 7.85 10.16 16.38
CA THR A 64 8.92 10.39 15.41
C THR A 64 10.25 10.59 16.14
N VAL A 65 11.29 9.89 15.70
CA VAL A 65 12.65 10.02 16.22
C VAL A 65 13.36 11.16 15.48
N GLN A 66 13.73 12.23 16.22
CA GLN A 66 14.29 13.46 15.64
C GLN A 66 15.81 13.62 15.82
N ASN A 67 16.42 12.81 16.67
CA ASN A 67 17.82 12.90 17.07
C ASN A 67 18.69 11.78 16.47
N GLY A 68 18.26 11.22 15.32
CA GLY A 68 18.99 10.19 14.61
C GLY A 68 20.11 10.77 13.74
N LEU A 69 21.24 10.07 13.69
CA LEU A 69 22.28 10.28 12.68
C LEU A 69 22.00 9.31 11.53
N VAL A 70 21.53 9.82 10.39
CA VAL A 70 21.17 9.04 9.20
C VAL A 70 22.23 9.27 8.13
N ARG A 71 23.12 8.30 7.91
CA ARG A 71 24.15 8.35 6.88
C ARG A 71 23.65 7.62 5.64
N LEU A 72 23.80 8.25 4.48
CA LEU A 72 23.40 7.73 3.18
C LEU A 72 24.63 7.36 2.36
N PHE A 73 24.57 6.21 1.73
CA PHE A 73 25.61 5.69 0.86
C PHE A 73 25.03 5.42 -0.54
N CYS A 74 25.86 5.55 -1.56
CA CYS A 74 25.60 5.10 -2.91
C CYS A 74 26.75 4.22 -3.36
N ASN A 75 26.47 2.99 -3.78
CA ASN A 75 27.48 2.01 -4.19
C ASN A 75 28.61 1.86 -3.15
N ASP A 76 28.23 1.78 -1.87
CA ASP A 76 29.11 1.63 -0.71
C ASP A 76 29.95 2.87 -0.35
N GLU A 77 29.84 3.99 -1.10
CA GLU A 77 30.48 5.27 -0.77
C GLU A 77 29.52 6.16 0.01
N GLU A 78 29.96 6.75 1.14
CA GLU A 78 29.16 7.71 1.89
C GLU A 78 29.02 9.01 1.12
N ILE A 79 27.78 9.35 0.73
CA ILE A 79 27.49 10.50 -0.11
C ILE A 79 26.80 11.65 0.62
N ASP A 80 26.12 11.34 1.75
CA ASP A 80 25.41 12.38 2.51
C ASP A 80 25.11 11.94 3.95
N THR A 81 24.86 12.94 4.79
CA THR A 81 24.21 12.78 6.09
C THR A 81 22.90 13.57 6.06
N LEU A 82 21.78 12.85 6.22
CA LEU A 82 20.44 13.41 6.05
C LEU A 82 20.09 14.41 7.16
N THR A 83 19.35 15.44 6.80
CA THR A 83 18.93 16.50 7.73
C THR A 83 17.46 16.35 8.08
N PHE A 84 17.14 16.38 9.39
CA PHE A 84 15.76 16.31 9.87
C PHE A 84 14.99 17.61 9.58
N ASN A 85 13.81 17.46 8.98
CA ASN A 85 12.85 18.54 8.73
C ASN A 85 11.44 17.96 8.59
N ASN A 86 10.45 18.51 9.30
CA ASN A 86 9.04 18.13 9.20
C ASN A 86 8.81 16.60 9.15
N ASP A 87 9.17 15.91 10.24
CA ASP A 87 8.99 14.46 10.45
C ASP A 87 9.84 13.53 9.58
N TYR A 88 10.65 14.07 8.66
CA TYR A 88 11.52 13.28 7.80
C TYR A 88 12.97 13.74 7.84
N TYR A 89 13.86 12.82 7.56
CA TYR A 89 15.26 13.09 7.23
C TYR A 89 15.40 13.17 5.71
N TYR A 90 15.98 14.26 5.20
CA TYR A 90 16.12 14.49 3.76
C TYR A 90 17.58 14.50 3.33
N SER A 91 17.88 13.82 2.19
CA SER A 91 19.16 14.02 1.51
C SER A 91 19.23 15.40 0.85
N ARG A 92 20.46 15.88 0.63
CA ARG A 92 20.72 17.10 -0.15
C ARG A 92 20.74 16.83 -1.65
N ILE A 93 21.00 15.60 -2.04
CA ILE A 93 21.10 15.16 -3.42
C ILE A 93 19.85 14.37 -3.85
N ASN A 94 19.59 14.38 -5.14
CA ASN A 94 18.56 13.53 -5.73
C ASN A 94 19.11 12.13 -6.00
N ALA A 95 18.27 11.14 -5.88
CA ALA A 95 18.61 9.77 -6.23
C ALA A 95 18.61 9.56 -7.75
N GLU A 96 19.41 8.60 -8.21
CA GLU A 96 19.57 8.24 -9.60
C GLU A 96 19.12 6.81 -9.84
N GLN A 97 18.61 6.56 -11.04
CA GLN A 97 18.15 5.26 -11.50
C GLN A 97 19.32 4.29 -11.70
N GLY A 98 19.12 3.03 -11.36
CA GLY A 98 20.15 1.98 -11.50
C GLY A 98 21.14 1.94 -10.33
N GLU A 99 21.12 2.94 -9.44
CA GLU A 99 22.06 3.03 -8.33
C GLU A 99 21.55 2.29 -7.09
N LYS A 100 22.51 1.67 -6.36
CA LYS A 100 22.27 1.04 -5.08
C LYS A 100 22.48 2.05 -3.95
N TYR A 101 21.46 2.25 -3.15
CA TYR A 101 21.51 3.11 -1.98
C TYR A 101 21.48 2.27 -0.70
N SER A 102 22.23 2.71 0.31
CA SER A 102 22.14 2.14 1.64
C SER A 102 22.13 3.22 2.71
N VAL A 103 21.55 2.88 3.85
CA VAL A 103 21.51 3.75 5.02
C VAL A 103 22.06 3.04 6.25
N ILE A 104 22.80 3.79 7.07
CA ILE A 104 23.18 3.40 8.42
C ILE A 104 22.64 4.45 9.37
N ILE A 105 21.85 4.01 10.34
CA ILE A 105 21.11 4.89 11.24
C ILE A 105 21.51 4.62 12.67
N ASN A 106 21.97 5.64 13.36
CA ASN A 106 22.33 5.60 14.77
C ASN A 106 21.43 6.55 15.56
N VAL A 107 20.79 6.04 16.59
CA VAL A 107 19.98 6.83 17.53
C VAL A 107 20.50 6.55 18.93
N PRO A 108 20.71 7.57 19.78
CA PRO A 108 21.12 7.36 21.17
C PRO A 108 20.18 6.38 21.88
N GLU A 109 20.74 5.45 22.65
CA GLU A 109 20.02 4.45 23.47
C GLU A 109 19.28 3.35 22.67
N LEU A 110 19.39 3.33 21.35
CA LEU A 110 18.83 2.29 20.50
C LEU A 110 19.92 1.58 19.70
N GLU A 111 19.65 0.33 19.30
CA GLU A 111 20.54 -0.39 18.40
C GLU A 111 20.62 0.30 17.03
N SER A 112 21.84 0.31 16.47
CA SER A 112 22.06 0.82 15.11
C SER A 112 21.36 -0.09 14.10
N VAL A 113 20.74 0.52 13.10
CA VAL A 113 20.08 -0.21 12.03
C VAL A 113 20.68 0.14 10.68
N SER A 114 20.57 -0.80 9.73
CA SER A 114 20.99 -0.58 8.35
C SER A 114 20.04 -1.23 7.36
N SER A 115 20.05 -0.71 6.15
CA SER A 115 19.33 -1.28 5.03
C SER A 115 19.95 -0.84 3.70
N GLU A 116 19.71 -1.62 2.67
CA GLU A 116 20.10 -1.27 1.31
C GLU A 116 19.03 -1.68 0.31
N ASP A 117 18.93 -0.96 -0.80
CA ASP A 117 18.11 -1.30 -1.94
C ASP A 117 18.56 -0.54 -3.21
N ILE A 118 18.00 -0.92 -4.35
CA ILE A 118 18.30 -0.34 -5.67
C ILE A 118 17.07 0.41 -6.19
N ILE A 119 17.30 1.48 -6.99
CA ILE A 119 16.25 2.04 -7.85
C ILE A 119 16.28 1.26 -9.17
N PRO A 120 15.28 0.42 -9.45
CA PRO A 120 15.25 -0.30 -10.73
C PRO A 120 15.21 0.66 -11.90
N GLU A 121 15.74 0.24 -13.02
CA GLU A 121 15.57 1.02 -14.23
C GLU A 121 14.09 1.11 -14.63
N LYS A 122 13.71 2.23 -15.20
CA LYS A 122 12.32 2.55 -15.58
C LYS A 122 11.88 1.71 -16.78
N THR A 123 10.70 1.11 -16.66
CA THR A 123 9.97 0.52 -17.78
C THR A 123 8.97 1.55 -18.30
N LEU A 124 8.99 1.80 -19.62
CA LEU A 124 8.11 2.79 -20.23
C LEU A 124 6.79 2.16 -20.70
N ILE A 125 5.70 2.85 -20.51
CA ILE A 125 4.41 2.52 -21.13
C ILE A 125 4.49 2.90 -22.60
N GLU A 126 4.56 1.90 -23.48
CA GLU A 126 4.71 2.07 -24.92
C GLU A 126 3.39 2.42 -25.59
N SER A 127 2.32 1.75 -25.14
CA SER A 127 0.95 2.03 -25.61
C SER A 127 -0.06 1.75 -24.52
N TYR A 128 -1.23 2.35 -24.65
CA TYR A 128 -2.37 2.07 -23.79
C TYR A 128 -3.68 2.22 -24.56
N GLU A 129 -4.70 1.48 -24.11
CA GLU A 129 -6.07 1.59 -24.57
C GLU A 129 -7.01 1.67 -23.37
N HIS A 130 -8.01 2.53 -23.48
CA HIS A 130 -9.09 2.63 -22.51
C HIS A 130 -10.40 2.27 -23.19
N ARG A 131 -11.20 1.40 -22.53
CA ARG A 131 -12.54 1.00 -22.98
C ARG A 131 -13.56 1.31 -21.91
N ASP A 132 -14.56 2.09 -22.31
CA ASP A 132 -15.68 2.44 -21.44
C ASP A 132 -16.66 1.26 -21.34
N SER A 133 -17.18 1.03 -20.14
CA SER A 133 -18.32 0.15 -19.84
C SER A 133 -18.33 -1.18 -20.61
N ILE A 134 -17.31 -2.02 -20.36
CA ILE A 134 -17.24 -3.34 -20.99
C ILE A 134 -18.29 -4.32 -20.43
N MET A 135 -18.75 -4.08 -19.19
CA MET A 135 -19.79 -4.82 -18.49
C MET A 135 -20.36 -4.00 -17.33
N MET A 136 -21.41 -4.50 -16.71
CA MET A 136 -21.89 -4.02 -15.40
C MET A 136 -21.47 -4.99 -14.31
N ASP A 137 -21.14 -4.49 -13.13
CA ASP A 137 -20.90 -5.33 -11.95
C ASP A 137 -22.21 -5.78 -11.28
N ASP A 138 -22.12 -6.58 -10.22
CA ASP A 138 -23.27 -7.12 -9.49
C ASP A 138 -24.14 -6.03 -8.84
N ASN A 139 -23.61 -4.82 -8.67
CA ASN A 139 -24.32 -3.65 -8.15
C ASN A 139 -24.81 -2.71 -9.25
N ASN A 140 -24.72 -3.15 -10.51
CA ASN A 140 -25.10 -2.39 -11.71
C ASN A 140 -24.25 -1.12 -11.94
N PHE A 141 -22.96 -1.15 -11.50
CA PHE A 141 -21.99 -0.10 -11.86
C PHE A 141 -21.19 -0.49 -13.09
N PRO A 142 -20.85 0.48 -13.95
CA PRO A 142 -20.06 0.21 -15.14
C PRO A 142 -18.63 -0.19 -14.75
N VAL A 143 -18.16 -1.25 -15.40
CA VAL A 143 -16.77 -1.70 -15.33
C VAL A 143 -16.08 -1.29 -16.60
N MET A 144 -15.00 -0.51 -16.46
CA MET A 144 -14.14 -0.08 -17.54
C MET A 144 -12.92 -0.99 -17.62
N GLN A 145 -12.21 -0.96 -18.75
CA GLN A 145 -10.97 -1.68 -18.93
C GLN A 145 -9.85 -0.71 -19.33
N PHE A 146 -8.72 -0.85 -18.69
CA PHE A 146 -7.48 -0.22 -19.08
C PHE A 146 -6.48 -1.29 -19.49
N GLU A 147 -5.96 -1.19 -20.70
CA GLU A 147 -4.90 -2.03 -21.23
C GLU A 147 -3.64 -1.19 -21.39
N LEU A 148 -2.50 -1.70 -20.95
CA LEU A 148 -1.21 -1.07 -21.16
C LEU A 148 -0.20 -2.09 -21.67
N SER A 149 0.63 -1.67 -22.63
CA SER A 149 1.69 -2.49 -23.19
C SER A 149 3.05 -1.88 -22.90
N PHE A 150 4.01 -2.74 -22.60
CA PHE A 150 5.40 -2.38 -22.38
C PHE A 150 6.30 -3.57 -22.70
N THR A 151 7.58 -3.31 -22.91
CA THR A 151 8.60 -4.35 -23.07
C THR A 151 9.35 -4.52 -21.76
N ASP A 152 9.34 -5.76 -21.26
CA ASP A 152 10.09 -6.15 -20.08
C ASP A 152 11.58 -6.33 -20.41
N ARG A 153 12.42 -6.19 -19.40
CA ARG A 153 13.86 -6.41 -19.50
C ARG A 153 14.23 -7.84 -19.14
N PRO A 154 15.37 -8.33 -19.65
CA PRO A 154 15.89 -9.61 -19.20
C PRO A 154 16.24 -9.59 -17.70
N GLY A 155 15.88 -10.65 -17.00
CA GLY A 155 16.11 -10.86 -15.58
C GLY A 155 14.90 -10.50 -14.73
N PRO A 156 14.85 -10.94 -13.46
CA PRO A 156 13.69 -10.80 -12.60
C PRO A 156 13.24 -9.35 -12.44
N SER A 157 12.02 -9.07 -12.78
CA SER A 157 11.41 -7.73 -12.69
C SER A 157 10.13 -7.76 -11.88
N PHE A 158 9.91 -6.68 -11.12
CA PHE A 158 8.75 -6.48 -10.26
C PHE A 158 8.05 -5.18 -10.62
N TYR A 159 6.73 -5.21 -10.66
CA TYR A 159 5.93 -4.10 -11.14
C TYR A 159 4.80 -3.75 -10.18
N GLU A 160 4.43 -2.45 -10.18
CA GLU A 160 3.21 -1.95 -9.56
C GLU A 160 2.47 -1.08 -10.57
N LEU A 161 1.22 -1.43 -10.87
CA LEU A 161 0.30 -0.61 -11.64
C LEU A 161 -0.69 0.07 -10.70
N SER A 162 -0.65 1.39 -10.67
CA SER A 162 -1.60 2.24 -9.94
C SER A 162 -2.44 3.04 -10.91
N ILE A 163 -3.75 3.07 -10.69
CA ILE A 163 -4.70 3.88 -11.45
C ILE A 163 -5.51 4.70 -10.46
N ILE A 164 -5.44 6.03 -10.59
CA ILE A 164 -6.18 6.97 -9.74
C ILE A 164 -7.14 7.75 -10.64
N ALA A 165 -8.41 7.77 -10.30
CA ALA A 165 -9.41 8.59 -10.96
C ALA A 165 -9.56 9.92 -10.24
N GLN A 166 -9.60 11.01 -11.03
CA GLN A 166 -9.96 12.36 -10.56
C GLN A 166 -11.19 12.83 -11.31
N TYR A 167 -12.22 13.20 -10.56
CA TYR A 167 -13.50 13.66 -11.07
C TYR A 167 -14.12 14.68 -10.12
N TYR A 168 -15.13 15.41 -10.60
CA TYR A 168 -15.83 16.41 -9.81
C TYR A 168 -17.26 15.92 -9.50
N VAL A 169 -17.69 16.13 -8.27
CA VAL A 169 -19.08 15.94 -7.84
C VAL A 169 -19.53 17.22 -7.17
N ALA A 170 -20.54 17.91 -7.72
CA ALA A 170 -21.04 19.16 -7.19
C ALA A 170 -19.93 20.17 -6.83
N ASP A 171 -19.02 20.44 -7.77
CA ASP A 171 -17.86 21.34 -7.66
C ASP A 171 -16.74 20.88 -6.69
N PHE A 172 -16.87 19.71 -6.05
CA PHE A 172 -15.82 19.13 -5.23
C PHE A 172 -14.94 18.17 -6.04
N GLU A 173 -13.64 18.43 -6.01
CA GLU A 173 -12.64 17.52 -6.59
C GLU A 173 -12.52 16.26 -5.74
N ASN A 174 -12.66 15.11 -6.39
CA ASN A 174 -12.46 13.80 -5.79
C ASN A 174 -11.30 13.13 -6.51
N ARG A 175 -10.37 12.55 -5.76
CA ARG A 175 -9.21 11.85 -6.29
C ARG A 175 -8.95 10.59 -5.47
N HIS A 176 -9.26 9.44 -6.04
CA HIS A 176 -9.19 8.14 -5.36
C HIS A 176 -8.61 7.05 -6.26
N PRO A 177 -7.92 6.04 -5.69
CA PRO A 177 -7.63 4.81 -6.40
C PRO A 177 -8.93 4.23 -6.98
N VAL A 178 -8.84 3.63 -8.15
CA VAL A 178 -9.96 2.89 -8.74
C VAL A 178 -10.19 1.58 -8.00
N TRP A 179 -11.38 1.02 -8.12
CA TRP A 179 -11.66 -0.33 -7.65
C TRP A 179 -11.42 -1.34 -8.77
N PHE A 180 -10.44 -2.20 -8.62
CA PHE A 180 -10.20 -3.29 -9.56
C PHE A 180 -11.31 -4.34 -9.44
N LYS A 181 -11.89 -4.74 -10.58
CA LYS A 181 -13.07 -5.60 -10.66
C LYS A 181 -12.90 -6.63 -11.78
N ASN A 182 -13.41 -7.85 -11.55
CA ASN A 182 -13.55 -8.87 -12.58
C ASN A 182 -12.29 -9.02 -13.48
N ILE A 183 -11.11 -9.00 -12.87
CA ILE A 183 -9.85 -9.13 -13.59
C ILE A 183 -9.71 -10.56 -14.10
N SER A 184 -9.41 -10.70 -15.38
CA SER A 184 -9.18 -11.99 -16.06
C SER A 184 -7.76 -12.13 -16.63
N ASP A 185 -6.91 -11.14 -16.43
CA ASP A 185 -5.52 -11.15 -16.88
C ASP A 185 -4.71 -12.23 -16.11
N PRO A 186 -4.05 -13.16 -16.81
CA PRO A 186 -3.32 -14.27 -16.17
C PRO A 186 -2.17 -13.80 -15.26
N VAL A 187 -1.48 -12.71 -15.63
CA VAL A 187 -0.39 -12.14 -14.85
C VAL A 187 -0.91 -11.65 -13.51
N LEU A 188 -2.03 -10.92 -13.52
CA LEU A 188 -2.62 -10.36 -12.31
C LEU A 188 -3.26 -11.44 -11.44
N ILE A 189 -3.90 -12.45 -12.05
CA ILE A 189 -4.48 -13.59 -11.32
C ILE A 189 -3.39 -14.39 -10.61
N SER A 190 -2.24 -14.60 -11.25
CA SER A 190 -1.14 -15.39 -10.68
C SER A 190 -0.59 -14.84 -9.36
N THR A 191 -0.80 -13.56 -9.09
CA THR A 191 -0.33 -12.91 -7.86
C THR A 191 -1.02 -13.40 -6.59
N GLY A 192 -2.26 -13.89 -6.71
CA GLY A 192 -3.12 -14.30 -5.59
C GLY A 192 -3.55 -13.14 -4.67
N LEU A 193 -3.48 -11.89 -5.15
CA LEU A 193 -3.79 -10.69 -4.34
C LEU A 193 -5.14 -10.05 -4.65
N LEU A 194 -5.81 -10.46 -5.72
CA LEU A 194 -7.06 -9.82 -6.17
C LEU A 194 -8.20 -9.91 -5.15
N ASP A 195 -8.25 -10.98 -4.36
CA ASP A 195 -9.26 -11.20 -3.32
C ASP A 195 -9.11 -10.23 -2.12
N TYR A 196 -7.97 -9.55 -2.02
CA TYR A 196 -7.68 -8.59 -0.95
C TYR A 196 -8.00 -7.13 -1.33
N ASN A 197 -8.79 -6.88 -2.37
CA ASN A 197 -9.18 -5.55 -2.85
C ASN A 197 -8.01 -4.56 -2.90
N PRO A 198 -6.94 -4.86 -3.66
CA PRO A 198 -5.75 -4.02 -3.68
C PRO A 198 -6.04 -2.66 -4.30
N GLU A 199 -5.45 -1.57 -3.76
CA GLU A 199 -5.50 -0.22 -4.35
C GLU A 199 -4.54 -0.05 -5.53
N SER A 200 -3.55 -0.94 -5.65
CA SER A 200 -2.65 -1.06 -6.79
C SER A 200 -2.39 -2.53 -7.09
N LEU A 201 -2.10 -2.84 -8.34
CA LEU A 201 -1.83 -4.20 -8.80
C LEU A 201 -0.33 -4.43 -8.84
N VAL A 202 0.17 -5.37 -8.04
CA VAL A 202 1.60 -5.74 -8.03
C VAL A 202 1.79 -7.11 -8.65
N PHE A 203 2.80 -7.26 -9.51
CA PHE A 203 3.04 -8.48 -10.27
C PHE A 203 4.53 -8.64 -10.62
N THR A 204 4.89 -9.82 -11.09
CA THR A 204 6.24 -10.18 -11.56
C THR A 204 6.20 -10.49 -13.04
N ASP A 205 7.36 -10.54 -13.66
CA ASP A 205 7.59 -10.90 -15.07
C ASP A 205 7.58 -12.41 -15.36
N GLU A 206 7.33 -13.29 -14.37
CA GLU A 206 7.42 -14.75 -14.50
C GLU A 206 6.72 -15.32 -15.74
N LEU A 207 5.63 -14.69 -16.20
CA LEU A 207 4.88 -15.14 -17.38
C LEU A 207 5.33 -14.47 -18.69
N PHE A 208 6.20 -13.44 -18.63
CA PHE A 208 6.56 -12.66 -19.83
C PHE A 208 8.02 -12.16 -19.83
N GLU A 209 8.90 -12.72 -18.99
CA GLU A 209 10.31 -12.31 -18.85
C GLU A 209 10.97 -11.99 -20.18
N GLY A 210 11.52 -10.76 -20.28
CA GLY A 210 12.23 -10.26 -21.44
C GLY A 210 11.39 -10.06 -22.72
N LYS A 211 10.05 -9.97 -22.59
CA LYS A 211 9.15 -9.86 -23.75
C LYS A 211 8.25 -8.63 -23.66
N GLU A 212 7.74 -8.24 -24.81
CA GLU A 212 6.59 -7.34 -24.87
C GLU A 212 5.37 -8.02 -24.25
N THR A 213 4.68 -7.28 -23.39
CA THR A 213 3.47 -7.77 -22.71
C THR A 213 2.38 -6.69 -22.68
N THR A 214 1.13 -7.14 -22.56
CA THR A 214 -0.02 -6.28 -22.35
C THR A 214 -0.75 -6.70 -21.09
N ILE A 215 -0.89 -5.79 -20.14
CA ILE A 215 -1.63 -6.00 -18.89
C ILE A 215 -3.03 -5.39 -19.03
N LYS A 216 -4.05 -6.16 -18.66
CA LYS A 216 -5.46 -5.77 -18.74
C LYS A 216 -6.06 -5.63 -17.35
N ALA A 217 -6.36 -4.41 -16.95
CA ALA A 217 -6.93 -4.10 -15.67
C ALA A 217 -8.38 -3.63 -15.84
N ASN A 218 -9.34 -4.42 -15.37
CA ASN A 218 -10.73 -4.00 -15.29
C ASN A 218 -10.95 -3.25 -13.97
N TYR A 219 -11.70 -2.16 -14.01
CA TYR A 219 -11.91 -1.31 -12.85
C TYR A 219 -13.27 -0.61 -12.87
N SER A 220 -13.69 -0.13 -11.70
CA SER A 220 -14.79 0.83 -11.54
C SER A 220 -14.33 2.02 -10.70
N ILE A 221 -15.03 3.16 -10.86
CA ILE A 221 -14.80 4.35 -10.05
C ILE A 221 -15.64 4.24 -8.78
N GLN A 222 -15.11 4.73 -7.66
CA GLN A 222 -15.75 4.64 -6.32
C GLN A 222 -17.04 5.43 -6.13
N THR A 223 -17.64 5.98 -7.19
CA THR A 223 -18.93 6.66 -7.11
C THR A 223 -20.01 5.78 -7.66
N GLY A 224 -21.08 5.62 -6.91
CA GLY A 224 -22.33 5.01 -7.39
C GLY A 224 -23.01 5.77 -8.52
N GLU A 225 -22.49 6.94 -8.86
CA GLU A 225 -22.95 7.77 -9.96
C GLU A 225 -21.72 8.21 -10.75
N ILE A 226 -21.75 7.99 -12.06
CA ILE A 226 -20.79 8.63 -12.97
C ILE A 226 -21.05 10.14 -12.84
N PRO A 227 -20.05 10.95 -12.46
CA PRO A 227 -20.28 12.35 -12.19
C PRO A 227 -20.84 13.04 -13.44
N LEU A 228 -22.05 13.58 -13.32
CA LEU A 228 -22.61 14.51 -14.30
C LEU A 228 -21.84 15.82 -14.19
N ILE A 229 -21.05 16.17 -15.18
CA ILE A 229 -20.58 17.54 -15.30
C ILE A 229 -21.77 18.37 -15.70
N ASP A 230 -22.16 19.31 -14.84
CA ASP A 230 -23.34 20.15 -15.03
C ASP A 230 -23.24 20.94 -16.34
N GLY A 231 -24.18 20.71 -17.25
CA GLY A 231 -24.36 21.48 -18.47
C GLY A 231 -23.85 20.87 -19.77
N GLY A 232 -23.32 19.65 -19.80
CA GLY A 232 -22.86 18.99 -21.03
C GLY A 232 -23.35 17.55 -21.17
N PRO A 233 -23.47 17.04 -22.40
CA PRO A 233 -23.80 15.63 -22.65
C PRO A 233 -22.64 14.67 -22.43
N GLU A 234 -21.48 15.16 -21.98
CA GLU A 234 -20.25 14.39 -21.89
C GLU A 234 -19.76 14.33 -20.43
N TYR A 235 -19.69 13.11 -19.91
CA TYR A 235 -19.03 12.82 -18.65
C TYR A 235 -17.54 12.71 -18.92
N SER A 236 -16.71 13.38 -18.14
CA SER A 236 -15.26 13.22 -18.26
C SER A 236 -14.59 13.13 -16.90
N TYR A 237 -13.53 12.35 -16.84
CA TYR A 237 -12.65 12.25 -15.68
C TYR A 237 -11.21 12.04 -16.11
N LEU A 238 -10.28 12.37 -15.23
CA LEU A 238 -8.87 12.13 -15.47
C LEU A 238 -8.45 10.81 -14.83
N LEU A 239 -7.69 10.01 -15.57
CA LEU A 239 -6.94 8.88 -15.01
C LEU A 239 -5.47 9.24 -14.90
N PHE A 240 -4.92 9.06 -13.73
CA PHE A 240 -3.48 9.07 -13.48
C PHE A 240 -3.03 7.63 -13.40
N VAL A 241 -2.35 7.17 -14.42
CA VAL A 241 -1.82 5.81 -14.54
C VAL A 241 -0.34 5.85 -14.27
N SER A 242 0.12 5.02 -13.34
CA SER A 242 1.54 4.89 -13.01
C SER A 242 1.95 3.42 -13.12
N LEU A 243 2.86 3.12 -14.04
CA LEU A 243 3.60 1.87 -14.07
C LEU A 243 4.92 2.09 -13.35
N ARG A 244 5.13 1.40 -12.24
CA ARG A 244 6.37 1.42 -11.48
C ARG A 244 7.15 0.15 -11.71
N SER A 245 8.46 0.29 -11.99
CA SER A 245 9.42 -0.77 -11.77
C SER A 245 9.86 -0.66 -10.32
N ILE A 246 9.63 -1.70 -9.52
CA ILE A 246 9.86 -1.70 -8.08
C ILE A 246 10.94 -2.71 -7.71
N SER A 247 11.67 -2.46 -6.62
CA SER A 247 12.64 -3.42 -6.10
C SER A 247 11.94 -4.67 -5.53
N GLU A 248 12.68 -5.75 -5.37
CA GLU A 248 12.17 -6.97 -4.72
C GLU A 248 11.73 -6.69 -3.27
N SER A 249 12.47 -5.86 -2.54
CA SER A 249 12.10 -5.45 -1.18
C SER A 249 10.76 -4.70 -1.16
N TYR A 250 10.57 -3.78 -2.12
CA TYR A 250 9.31 -3.07 -2.24
C TYR A 250 8.16 -4.04 -2.56
N TYR A 251 8.35 -4.94 -3.53
CA TYR A 251 7.36 -5.94 -3.91
C TYR A 251 6.93 -6.81 -2.72
N ASN A 252 7.89 -7.34 -1.97
CA ASN A 252 7.62 -8.16 -0.80
C ASN A 252 6.88 -7.38 0.29
N TYR A 253 7.21 -6.11 0.49
CA TYR A 253 6.56 -5.24 1.46
C TYR A 253 5.11 -4.93 1.07
N ILE A 254 4.87 -4.46 -0.16
CA ILE A 254 3.53 -4.04 -0.58
C ILE A 254 2.55 -5.21 -0.63
N ARG A 255 2.99 -6.41 -1.00
CA ARG A 255 2.16 -7.61 -0.93
C ARG A 255 1.65 -7.88 0.48
N LYS A 256 2.51 -7.77 1.48
CA LYS A 256 2.11 -7.94 2.89
C LYS A 256 1.22 -6.81 3.37
N GLN A 257 1.47 -5.59 2.91
CA GLN A 257 0.65 -4.42 3.25
C GLN A 257 -0.78 -4.56 2.70
N ILE A 258 -0.96 -5.04 1.47
CA ILE A 258 -2.28 -5.30 0.88
C ILE A 258 -3.08 -6.28 1.75
N ILE A 259 -2.49 -7.43 2.13
CA ILE A 259 -3.13 -8.42 2.99
C ILE A 259 -3.43 -7.84 4.38
N TYR A 260 -2.50 -7.10 4.96
CA TYR A 260 -2.67 -6.47 6.27
C TYR A 260 -3.83 -5.46 6.29
N ARG A 261 -3.92 -4.60 5.29
CA ARG A 261 -5.01 -3.61 5.17
C ARG A 261 -6.37 -4.30 5.02
N TYR A 262 -6.47 -5.28 4.14
CA TYR A 262 -7.69 -6.07 3.98
C TYR A 262 -8.13 -6.71 5.30
N ASN A 263 -7.21 -7.32 6.04
CA ASN A 263 -7.49 -7.92 7.34
C ASN A 263 -7.99 -6.87 8.36
N LEU A 264 -7.44 -5.68 8.38
CA LEU A 264 -7.91 -4.60 9.27
C LEU A 264 -9.36 -4.18 8.94
N GLU A 265 -9.69 -4.04 7.66
CA GLU A 265 -11.01 -3.60 7.22
C GLU A 265 -12.08 -4.68 7.39
N SER A 266 -11.77 -5.94 7.05
CA SER A 266 -12.72 -7.05 7.10
C SER A 266 -13.07 -7.47 8.53
N ASN A 267 -12.17 -7.28 9.48
CA ASN A 267 -12.31 -7.78 10.86
C ASN A 267 -13.19 -6.95 11.78
N ILE A 268 -13.60 -5.76 11.38
CA ILE A 268 -14.63 -4.99 12.11
C ILE A 268 -15.93 -5.82 12.24
N PHE A 269 -16.19 -6.75 11.34
CA PHE A 269 -17.41 -7.56 11.31
C PHE A 269 -17.22 -9.03 11.73
N THR A 270 -16.01 -9.58 11.70
CA THR A 270 -15.75 -11.01 11.86
C THR A 270 -14.96 -11.40 13.12
N GLY A 271 -14.37 -10.44 13.84
CA GLY A 271 -13.56 -10.68 15.03
C GLY A 271 -12.09 -10.24 14.86
N LEU A 272 -11.20 -10.78 15.70
CA LEU A 272 -9.78 -10.39 15.66
C LEU A 272 -9.11 -10.85 14.34
N PRO A 273 -8.37 -9.96 13.67
CA PRO A 273 -7.63 -10.30 12.45
C PRO A 273 -6.53 -11.33 12.70
N ASP A 274 -6.29 -12.17 11.71
CA ASP A 274 -5.09 -12.97 11.71
C ASP A 274 -3.87 -12.06 11.63
N PRO A 275 -2.88 -12.24 12.52
CA PRO A 275 -1.68 -11.42 12.51
C PRO A 275 -0.91 -11.60 11.20
N VAL A 276 -0.61 -10.51 10.52
CA VAL A 276 0.23 -10.51 9.31
C VAL A 276 1.65 -10.10 9.71
N HIS A 277 2.61 -10.97 9.48
CA HIS A 277 4.01 -10.61 9.60
C HIS A 277 4.39 -9.70 8.43
N MET A 278 4.58 -8.41 8.73
CA MET A 278 5.06 -7.46 7.73
C MET A 278 6.49 -7.80 7.29
N TYR A 279 6.73 -7.66 5.99
CA TYR A 279 8.11 -7.75 5.48
C TYR A 279 8.93 -6.54 5.96
N SER A 280 10.19 -6.77 6.25
CA SER A 280 11.16 -5.73 6.59
C SER A 280 12.52 -6.08 6.00
N ASN A 281 13.18 -5.12 5.37
CA ASN A 281 14.57 -5.21 4.94
C ASN A 281 15.52 -4.40 5.85
N ILE A 282 15.07 -4.02 7.04
CA ILE A 282 15.87 -3.25 8.01
C ILE A 282 16.60 -4.22 8.95
N ASN A 283 17.92 -4.28 8.86
CA ASN A 283 18.76 -5.05 9.77
C ASN A 283 18.77 -4.40 11.15
N GLY A 284 18.42 -5.14 12.19
CA GLY A 284 18.36 -4.66 13.58
C GLY A 284 17.08 -3.90 13.95
N GLY A 285 16.16 -3.68 13.01
CA GLY A 285 14.93 -2.91 13.20
C GLY A 285 13.76 -3.42 12.37
N TYR A 286 12.79 -2.54 12.13
CA TYR A 286 11.60 -2.81 11.33
C TYR A 286 11.38 -1.74 10.27
N GLY A 287 10.53 -2.05 9.29
CA GLY A 287 10.09 -1.13 8.25
C GLY A 287 10.65 -1.43 6.88
N ILE A 288 10.76 -0.41 6.05
CA ILE A 288 11.16 -0.55 4.65
C ILE A 288 12.07 0.60 4.21
N PHE A 289 13.13 0.26 3.49
CA PHE A 289 13.94 1.18 2.71
C PHE A 289 14.03 0.60 1.30
N ALA A 290 13.27 1.17 0.34
CA ALA A 290 13.11 0.54 -0.95
C ALA A 290 13.00 1.53 -2.10
N GLY A 291 13.61 1.17 -3.23
CA GLY A 291 13.67 1.96 -4.44
C GLY A 291 12.60 1.59 -5.46
N TYR A 292 12.18 2.57 -6.25
CA TYR A 292 11.33 2.37 -7.42
C TYR A 292 11.62 3.44 -8.48
N SER A 293 11.25 3.16 -9.73
CA SER A 293 11.15 4.15 -10.81
C SER A 293 9.74 4.11 -11.39
N SER A 294 9.27 5.17 -12.05
CA SER A 294 7.91 5.21 -12.58
C SER A 294 7.80 5.89 -13.94
N ASP A 295 6.95 5.35 -14.81
CA ASP A 295 6.41 6.05 -15.96
C ASP A 295 4.94 6.38 -15.71
N ASN A 296 4.56 7.65 -15.93
CA ASN A 296 3.25 8.18 -15.58
C ASN A 296 2.54 8.72 -16.82
N LYS A 297 1.25 8.40 -16.95
CA LYS A 297 0.37 8.93 -18.00
C LYS A 297 -0.84 9.58 -17.35
N THR A 298 -1.25 10.72 -17.91
CA THR A 298 -2.54 11.37 -17.56
C THR A 298 -3.45 11.25 -18.76
N ILE A 299 -4.63 10.68 -18.57
CA ILE A 299 -5.56 10.35 -19.63
C ILE A 299 -6.89 11.03 -19.33
N ASN A 300 -7.40 11.78 -20.28
CA ASN A 300 -8.76 12.33 -20.21
C ASN A 300 -9.71 11.31 -20.81
N VAL A 301 -10.60 10.77 -19.99
CA VAL A 301 -11.66 9.84 -20.40
C VAL A 301 -12.94 10.63 -20.59
N VAL A 302 -13.53 10.54 -21.78
CA VAL A 302 -14.83 11.14 -22.14
C VAL A 302 -15.80 10.00 -22.40
N ILE A 303 -16.80 9.84 -21.54
CA ILE A 303 -17.84 8.83 -21.71
C ILE A 303 -18.94 9.41 -22.60
N ARG A 304 -19.22 8.76 -23.72
CA ARG A 304 -20.21 9.15 -24.71
C ARG A 304 -21.48 8.32 -24.61
#